data_dabc6af7d0683f78f554726271c945e2
#
_entry.id   dabc6af7d0683f78f554726271c945e2
#
_cell.length_a   1.000
_cell.length_b   1.000
_cell.length_c   1.000
_cell.angle_alpha   90.00
_cell.angle_beta   90.00
_cell.angle_gamma   90.00
#
_symmetry.space_group_name_H-M   'P 1'
#
loop_
_entity.id
_entity.type
_entity.pdbx_description
1 polymer ?
#
loop_
_entity_poly.entity_id
_entity_poly.type
_entity_poly.pdbx_seq_one_letter_code
_entity_poly.pdbx_strand_id
1 'polypeptide(L)'
;MQIFGVDIGGSGIKGAPVDLDKGDLAQERHKVLTPHPATPDAVADGVKQVVDHFGWSGPVGVTFPGVVTDGATIRTAANVDDGWIDTDARALLGERLGGLPVTVLNDADAAGVAEMHFGAGRGRTGTVILLTFGTGIGSALFVDGVLVPNTELGHLELDGHDAEKRASSKVREDHDMTWEHWAAHRVSKYLAHVEMLFSPELFIIGGGVSRKAHKFLPHIEGIKAEIVPAQLQNNAGIVGAAMRVAEH
;
A
#
# COMPACT_ATOMS: atom_id res chain seq x y z
N MET A 1 -4.79 -2.99 -22.28
CA MET A 1 -6.02 -2.32 -21.72
C MET A 1 -5.59 -1.25 -20.75
N GLN A 2 -6.22 -0.04 -20.77
CA GLN A 2 -5.90 1.01 -19.80
C GLN A 2 -7.03 1.20 -18.78
N ILE A 3 -6.66 1.35 -17.50
CA ILE A 3 -7.55 1.64 -16.39
C ILE A 3 -6.89 2.69 -15.50
N PHE A 4 -7.68 3.57 -14.87
CA PHE A 4 -7.15 4.61 -14.00
C PHE A 4 -6.94 4.09 -12.58
N GLY A 5 -5.76 4.33 -12.03
CA GLY A 5 -5.43 4.08 -10.64
C GLY A 5 -5.17 5.36 -9.87
N VAL A 6 -5.66 5.44 -8.64
CA VAL A 6 -5.41 6.53 -7.69
C VAL A 6 -4.87 5.95 -6.39
N ASP A 7 -3.85 6.60 -5.84
CA ASP A 7 -3.26 6.29 -4.55
C ASP A 7 -3.47 7.46 -3.59
N ILE A 8 -4.32 7.27 -2.57
CA ILE A 8 -4.58 8.25 -1.50
C ILE A 8 -3.54 8.02 -0.40
N GLY A 9 -2.62 8.95 -0.24
CA GLY A 9 -1.63 8.92 0.84
C GLY A 9 -1.73 10.14 1.75
N GLY A 10 -1.18 10.05 2.96
CA GLY A 10 -1.23 11.14 3.95
C GLY A 10 -0.56 12.45 3.51
N SER A 11 0.35 12.42 2.53
CA SER A 11 1.06 13.62 2.02
C SER A 11 0.68 14.01 0.59
N GLY A 12 -0.15 13.23 -0.08
CA GLY A 12 -0.55 13.50 -1.46
C GLY A 12 -1.39 12.41 -2.06
N ILE A 13 -2.32 12.82 -2.91
CA ILE A 13 -3.16 11.98 -3.74
C ILE A 13 -2.52 11.93 -5.12
N LYS A 14 -2.26 10.75 -5.65
CA LYS A 14 -1.57 10.55 -6.94
C LYS A 14 -2.36 9.60 -7.80
N GLY A 15 -2.35 9.80 -9.10
CA GLY A 15 -3.00 8.88 -10.03
C GLY A 15 -2.48 9.02 -11.44
N ALA A 16 -2.75 7.99 -12.22
CA ALA A 16 -2.44 7.93 -13.65
C ALA A 16 -3.25 6.83 -14.35
N PRO A 17 -3.41 6.91 -15.68
CA PRO A 17 -3.78 5.76 -16.48
C PRO A 17 -2.68 4.68 -16.40
N VAL A 18 -3.09 3.44 -16.21
CA VAL A 18 -2.21 2.26 -16.10
C VAL A 18 -2.42 1.38 -17.33
N ASP A 19 -1.33 0.97 -17.98
CA ASP A 19 -1.34 -0.07 -19.00
C ASP A 19 -1.23 -1.44 -18.31
N LEU A 20 -2.35 -2.13 -18.17
CA LEU A 20 -2.42 -3.44 -17.51
C LEU A 20 -1.70 -4.57 -18.25
N ASP A 21 -1.40 -4.41 -19.53
CA ASP A 21 -0.62 -5.40 -20.27
C ASP A 21 0.87 -5.33 -19.91
N LYS A 22 1.33 -4.14 -19.48
CA LYS A 22 2.72 -3.89 -19.06
C LYS A 22 2.90 -3.85 -17.54
N GLY A 23 1.84 -3.58 -16.80
CA GLY A 23 1.92 -3.36 -15.35
C GLY A 23 2.63 -2.06 -14.96
N ASP A 24 2.52 -1.02 -15.82
CA ASP A 24 3.18 0.26 -15.60
C ASP A 24 2.25 1.42 -15.97
N LEU A 25 2.63 2.62 -15.54
CA LEU A 25 1.89 3.82 -15.87
C LEU A 25 1.94 4.10 -17.38
N ALA A 26 0.79 4.38 -17.98
CA ALA A 26 0.70 4.78 -19.39
C ALA A 26 1.12 6.23 -19.61
N GLN A 27 1.03 7.07 -18.58
CA GLN A 27 1.45 8.47 -18.57
C GLN A 27 2.10 8.79 -17.21
N GLU A 28 2.84 9.90 -17.13
CA GLU A 28 3.40 10.37 -15.86
C GLU A 28 2.27 10.67 -14.87
N ARG A 29 2.41 10.19 -13.62
CA ARG A 29 1.40 10.39 -12.60
C ARG A 29 1.26 11.87 -12.23
N HIS A 30 0.03 12.31 -12.09
CA HIS A 30 -0.29 13.61 -11.49
C HIS A 30 -0.42 13.48 -9.98
N LYS A 31 0.02 14.50 -9.23
CA LYS A 31 -0.05 14.55 -7.77
C LYS A 31 -0.65 15.87 -7.32
N VAL A 32 -1.63 15.80 -6.41
CA VAL A 32 -2.11 16.92 -5.58
C VAL A 32 -1.74 16.67 -4.12
N LEU A 33 -1.64 17.72 -3.33
CA LEU A 33 -1.41 17.57 -1.88
C LEU A 33 -2.67 17.04 -1.22
N THR A 34 -2.50 16.14 -0.25
CA THR A 34 -3.61 15.72 0.61
C THR A 34 -4.08 16.92 1.42
N PRO A 35 -5.39 17.24 1.42
CA PRO A 35 -5.92 18.36 2.18
C PRO A 35 -5.76 18.11 3.69
N HIS A 36 -5.71 19.21 4.45
CA HIS A 36 -5.71 19.18 5.91
C HIS A 36 -6.78 20.13 6.44
N PRO A 37 -7.84 19.63 7.13
CA PRO A 37 -8.07 18.20 7.46
C PRO A 37 -8.39 17.36 6.22
N ALA A 38 -8.00 16.08 6.25
CA ALA A 38 -8.21 15.12 5.16
C ALA A 38 -9.61 14.48 5.26
N THR A 39 -10.65 15.32 5.30
CA THR A 39 -12.05 14.85 5.40
C THR A 39 -12.47 14.10 4.13
N PRO A 40 -13.52 13.25 4.20
CA PRO A 40 -14.04 12.53 3.05
C PRO A 40 -14.28 13.42 1.82
N ASP A 41 -14.98 14.53 1.99
CA ASP A 41 -15.27 15.47 0.89
C ASP A 41 -14.01 16.12 0.31
N ALA A 42 -13.10 16.59 1.17
CA ALA A 42 -11.89 17.27 0.71
C ALA A 42 -10.94 16.32 -0.03
N VAL A 43 -10.82 15.07 0.43
CA VAL A 43 -10.03 14.03 -0.27
C VAL A 43 -10.71 13.63 -1.58
N ALA A 44 -12.04 13.48 -1.61
CA ALA A 44 -12.77 13.17 -2.82
C ALA A 44 -12.61 14.29 -3.89
N ASP A 45 -12.55 15.56 -3.48
CA ASP A 45 -12.20 16.68 -4.37
C ASP A 45 -10.78 16.55 -4.92
N GLY A 46 -9.83 16.12 -4.09
CA GLY A 46 -8.46 15.86 -4.52
C GLY A 46 -8.37 14.70 -5.53
N VAL A 47 -9.11 13.62 -5.30
CA VAL A 47 -9.23 12.50 -6.26
C VAL A 47 -9.80 12.99 -7.58
N LYS A 48 -10.88 13.81 -7.53
CA LYS A 48 -11.48 14.41 -8.73
C LYS A 48 -10.47 15.25 -9.51
N GLN A 49 -9.69 16.11 -8.83
CA GLN A 49 -8.66 16.92 -9.49
C GLN A 49 -7.63 16.05 -10.23
N VAL A 50 -7.21 14.93 -9.64
CA VAL A 50 -6.27 14.00 -10.28
C VAL A 50 -6.90 13.34 -11.51
N VAL A 51 -8.15 12.89 -11.43
CA VAL A 51 -8.86 12.22 -12.55
C VAL A 51 -9.16 13.21 -13.68
N ASP A 52 -9.64 14.41 -13.35
CA ASP A 52 -9.96 15.46 -14.32
C ASP A 52 -8.72 15.95 -15.09
N HIS A 53 -7.53 15.94 -14.45
CA HIS A 53 -6.26 16.31 -15.10
C HIS A 53 -6.00 15.49 -16.38
N PHE A 54 -6.43 14.23 -16.41
CA PHE A 54 -6.27 13.34 -17.56
C PHE A 54 -7.50 13.31 -18.47
N GLY A 55 -8.59 14.01 -18.13
CA GLY A 55 -9.85 13.92 -18.85
C GLY A 55 -10.41 12.49 -18.88
N TRP A 56 -10.19 11.73 -17.81
CA TRP A 56 -10.57 10.33 -17.75
C TRP A 56 -12.06 10.14 -17.60
N SER A 57 -12.63 9.18 -18.32
CA SER A 57 -14.08 8.87 -18.33
C SER A 57 -14.42 7.40 -18.13
N GLY A 58 -13.41 6.56 -17.86
CA GLY A 58 -13.57 5.14 -17.59
C GLY A 58 -13.62 4.82 -16.08
N PRO A 59 -13.65 3.53 -15.71
CA PRO A 59 -13.60 3.10 -14.32
C PRO A 59 -12.30 3.53 -13.61
N VAL A 60 -12.38 3.71 -12.28
CA VAL A 60 -11.28 4.19 -11.44
C VAL A 60 -11.08 3.25 -10.26
N GLY A 61 -9.86 2.75 -10.08
CA GLY A 61 -9.43 2.07 -8.86
C GLY A 61 -8.78 3.07 -7.90
N VAL A 62 -9.10 2.98 -6.61
CA VAL A 62 -8.61 3.90 -5.60
C VAL A 62 -8.07 3.13 -4.41
N THR A 63 -6.84 3.45 -3.98
CA THR A 63 -6.35 2.93 -2.69
C THR A 63 -6.78 3.84 -1.55
N PHE A 64 -6.97 3.24 -0.39
CA PHE A 64 -7.27 3.97 0.83
C PHE A 64 -6.31 3.52 1.96
N PRO A 65 -5.74 4.46 2.75
CA PRO A 65 -4.83 4.13 3.85
C PRO A 65 -5.63 3.66 5.08
N GLY A 66 -6.08 2.43 5.07
CA GLY A 66 -6.88 1.82 6.14
C GLY A 66 -7.64 0.59 5.67
N VAL A 67 -8.33 -0.05 6.59
CA VAL A 67 -9.13 -1.26 6.36
C VAL A 67 -10.39 -0.91 5.56
N VAL A 68 -10.58 -1.63 4.43
CA VAL A 68 -11.73 -1.48 3.53
C VAL A 68 -12.51 -2.78 3.50
N THR A 69 -13.70 -2.82 4.10
CA THR A 69 -14.57 -4.01 4.12
C THR A 69 -15.72 -3.88 3.14
N ASP A 70 -16.32 -5.01 2.79
CA ASP A 70 -17.47 -5.07 1.85
C ASP A 70 -17.19 -4.36 0.52
N GLY A 71 -15.90 -4.23 0.16
CA GLY A 71 -15.39 -3.58 -1.04
C GLY A 71 -15.60 -2.07 -1.10
N ALA A 72 -16.00 -1.41 0.00
CA ALA A 72 -16.28 0.02 0.01
C ALA A 72 -16.26 0.70 1.39
N THR A 73 -16.62 0.00 2.47
CA THR A 73 -16.78 0.60 3.80
C THR A 73 -15.43 0.74 4.51
N ILE A 74 -15.11 1.95 4.90
CA ILE A 74 -13.88 2.25 5.65
C ILE A 74 -14.07 1.88 7.12
N ARG A 75 -13.19 1.05 7.68
CA ARG A 75 -13.22 0.64 9.08
C ARG A 75 -12.15 1.29 9.94
N THR A 76 -11.00 1.59 9.33
CA THR A 76 -9.93 2.35 9.99
C THR A 76 -9.42 3.42 9.04
N ALA A 77 -8.83 4.47 9.59
CA ALA A 77 -8.30 5.58 8.81
C ALA A 77 -6.91 5.97 9.35
N ALA A 78 -5.86 5.75 8.58
CA ALA A 78 -4.50 6.11 8.95
C ALA A 78 -4.08 7.40 8.24
N ASN A 79 -3.68 8.42 9.00
CA ASN A 79 -3.22 9.71 8.48
C ASN A 79 -4.26 10.52 7.65
N VAL A 80 -5.53 10.20 7.80
CA VAL A 80 -6.69 10.93 7.27
C VAL A 80 -7.70 11.18 8.39
N ASP A 81 -8.75 11.93 8.12
CA ASP A 81 -9.76 12.31 9.13
C ASP A 81 -10.63 11.13 9.57
N ASP A 82 -10.96 11.06 10.87
CA ASP A 82 -11.80 9.99 11.42
C ASP A 82 -13.23 9.98 10.84
N GLY A 83 -13.66 11.04 10.19
CA GLY A 83 -14.92 11.10 9.46
C GLY A 83 -15.04 10.08 8.31
N TRP A 84 -13.95 9.44 7.93
CA TRP A 84 -13.95 8.32 7.01
C TRP A 84 -14.53 7.02 7.60
N ILE A 85 -14.48 6.85 8.92
CA ILE A 85 -14.97 5.62 9.56
C ILE A 85 -16.46 5.43 9.27
N ASP A 86 -16.81 4.22 8.85
CA ASP A 86 -18.16 3.81 8.38
C ASP A 86 -18.66 4.54 7.12
N THR A 87 -17.81 5.30 6.42
CA THR A 87 -18.15 5.89 5.11
C THR A 87 -18.12 4.83 4.01
N ASP A 88 -19.11 4.83 3.13
CA ASP A 88 -19.05 4.14 1.84
C ASP A 88 -18.20 4.97 0.86
N ALA A 89 -16.90 4.65 0.80
CA ALA A 89 -15.95 5.36 -0.04
C ALA A 89 -16.24 5.20 -1.54
N ARG A 90 -16.83 4.08 -1.96
CA ARG A 90 -17.21 3.85 -3.37
C ARG A 90 -18.33 4.79 -3.78
N ALA A 91 -19.37 4.88 -2.97
CA ALA A 91 -20.51 5.76 -3.25
C ALA A 91 -20.06 7.22 -3.28
N LEU A 92 -19.31 7.67 -2.26
CA LEU A 92 -18.81 9.04 -2.17
C LEU A 92 -17.93 9.42 -3.37
N LEU A 93 -16.93 8.60 -3.69
CA LEU A 93 -16.01 8.87 -4.79
C LEU A 93 -16.72 8.76 -6.15
N GLY A 94 -17.60 7.77 -6.32
CA GLY A 94 -18.39 7.62 -7.54
C GLY A 94 -19.27 8.85 -7.81
N GLU A 95 -19.98 9.36 -6.80
CA GLU A 95 -20.75 10.59 -6.91
C GLU A 95 -19.87 11.80 -7.29
N ARG A 96 -18.75 11.97 -6.59
CA ARG A 96 -17.81 13.06 -6.84
C ARG A 96 -17.20 13.01 -8.23
N LEU A 97 -17.01 11.84 -8.80
CA LEU A 97 -16.49 11.59 -10.16
C LEU A 97 -17.59 11.57 -11.23
N GLY A 98 -18.80 12.08 -10.91
CA GLY A 98 -19.88 12.19 -11.90
C GLY A 98 -20.51 10.86 -12.30
N GLY A 99 -20.50 9.86 -11.41
CA GLY A 99 -21.08 8.53 -11.62
C GLY A 99 -20.14 7.52 -12.27
N LEU A 100 -18.83 7.80 -12.35
CA LEU A 100 -17.87 6.80 -12.81
C LEU A 100 -17.84 5.59 -11.87
N PRO A 101 -17.70 4.35 -12.40
CA PRO A 101 -17.50 3.17 -11.58
C PRO A 101 -16.20 3.28 -10.76
N VAL A 102 -16.29 3.08 -9.45
CA VAL A 102 -15.14 3.12 -8.54
C VAL A 102 -15.00 1.80 -7.80
N THR A 103 -13.78 1.32 -7.66
CA THR A 103 -13.41 0.28 -6.70
C THR A 103 -12.43 0.85 -5.68
N VAL A 104 -12.54 0.40 -4.42
CA VAL A 104 -11.67 0.87 -3.33
C VAL A 104 -11.04 -0.34 -2.64
N LEU A 105 -9.76 -0.24 -2.30
CA LEU A 105 -9.06 -1.27 -1.54
C LEU A 105 -7.97 -0.64 -0.64
N ASN A 106 -7.48 -1.42 0.33
CA ASN A 106 -6.36 -1.00 1.17
C ASN A 106 -5.10 -0.72 0.32
N ASP A 107 -4.27 0.25 0.73
CA ASP A 107 -3.09 0.69 -0.01
C ASP A 107 -1.97 -0.36 -0.05
N ALA A 108 -1.75 -1.10 1.05
CA ALA A 108 -0.77 -2.18 1.08
C ALA A 108 -1.26 -3.40 0.27
N ASP A 109 -2.56 -3.73 0.34
CA ASP A 109 -3.16 -4.78 -0.48
C ASP A 109 -2.97 -4.47 -1.97
N ALA A 110 -3.25 -3.23 -2.40
CA ALA A 110 -3.03 -2.80 -3.78
C ALA A 110 -1.56 -2.96 -4.20
N ALA A 111 -0.63 -2.49 -3.37
CA ALA A 111 0.79 -2.65 -3.65
C ALA A 111 1.20 -4.12 -3.75
N GLY A 112 0.64 -4.96 -2.88
CA GLY A 112 0.86 -6.40 -2.90
C GLY A 112 0.35 -7.06 -4.17
N VAL A 113 -0.89 -6.77 -4.59
CA VAL A 113 -1.47 -7.30 -5.83
C VAL A 113 -0.59 -6.95 -7.03
N ALA A 114 -0.14 -5.71 -7.12
CA ALA A 114 0.74 -5.28 -8.21
C ALA A 114 2.09 -6.03 -8.18
N GLU A 115 2.73 -6.17 -7.01
CA GLU A 115 4.01 -6.88 -6.87
C GLU A 115 3.88 -8.38 -7.14
N MET A 116 2.78 -9.01 -6.76
CA MET A 116 2.51 -10.42 -7.06
C MET A 116 2.31 -10.67 -8.56
N HIS A 117 1.75 -9.70 -9.28
CA HIS A 117 1.46 -9.88 -10.70
C HIS A 117 2.61 -9.44 -11.60
N PHE A 118 3.23 -8.30 -11.33
CA PHE A 118 4.21 -7.66 -12.20
C PHE A 118 5.61 -7.51 -11.58
N GLY A 119 5.74 -7.66 -10.26
CA GLY A 119 6.95 -7.36 -9.53
C GLY A 119 7.63 -8.56 -8.88
N ALA A 120 8.16 -8.34 -7.69
CA ALA A 120 8.99 -9.28 -6.95
C ALA A 120 8.28 -10.58 -6.55
N GLY A 121 6.95 -10.58 -6.47
CA GLY A 121 6.13 -11.75 -6.16
C GLY A 121 5.70 -12.57 -7.37
N ARG A 122 6.03 -12.15 -8.59
CA ARG A 122 5.56 -12.81 -9.81
C ARG A 122 5.96 -14.28 -9.88
N GLY A 123 4.93 -15.15 -10.03
CA GLY A 123 5.12 -16.59 -10.12
C GLY A 123 5.47 -17.28 -8.81
N ARG A 124 5.43 -16.58 -7.68
CA ARG A 124 5.63 -17.15 -6.35
C ARG A 124 4.36 -17.84 -5.89
N THR A 125 4.54 -18.97 -5.20
CA THR A 125 3.50 -19.77 -4.54
C THR A 125 3.78 -19.83 -3.05
N GLY A 126 2.91 -20.49 -2.29
CA GLY A 126 3.01 -20.56 -0.83
C GLY A 126 2.61 -19.24 -0.17
N THR A 127 3.13 -18.99 1.01
CA THR A 127 2.82 -17.77 1.78
C THR A 127 3.80 -16.66 1.41
N VAL A 128 3.30 -15.57 0.86
CA VAL A 128 4.07 -14.37 0.54
C VAL A 128 3.53 -13.18 1.33
N ILE A 129 4.42 -12.43 1.97
CA ILE A 129 4.03 -11.24 2.74
C ILE A 129 4.76 -10.03 2.17
N LEU A 130 3.99 -9.05 1.68
CA LEU A 130 4.52 -7.73 1.39
C LEU A 130 4.38 -6.86 2.64
N LEU A 131 5.45 -6.13 2.97
CA LEU A 131 5.49 -5.16 4.08
C LEU A 131 5.96 -3.81 3.55
N THR A 132 5.14 -2.78 3.71
CA THR A 132 5.51 -1.40 3.34
C THR A 132 5.98 -0.64 4.56
N PHE A 133 7.22 -0.15 4.55
CA PHE A 133 7.78 0.66 5.63
C PHE A 133 7.72 2.14 5.25
N GLY A 134 6.91 2.89 5.99
CA GLY A 134 6.68 4.33 5.83
C GLY A 134 6.50 5.02 7.17
N THR A 135 5.44 5.84 7.30
CA THR A 135 4.99 6.41 8.58
C THR A 135 4.61 5.30 9.57
N GLY A 136 3.91 4.28 9.07
CA GLY A 136 3.60 3.03 9.74
C GLY A 136 4.22 1.83 9.00
N ILE A 137 3.63 0.64 9.22
CA ILE A 137 3.94 -0.59 8.50
C ILE A 137 2.63 -1.15 7.94
N GLY A 138 2.42 -1.01 6.63
CA GLY A 138 1.33 -1.70 5.94
C GLY A 138 1.72 -3.13 5.57
N SER A 139 0.75 -4.01 5.41
CA SER A 139 0.99 -5.41 5.05
C SER A 139 -0.04 -5.93 4.06
N ALA A 140 0.40 -6.84 3.18
CA ALA A 140 -0.47 -7.65 2.34
C ALA A 140 -0.01 -9.11 2.39
N LEU A 141 -0.93 -10.01 2.67
CA LEU A 141 -0.68 -11.44 2.80
C LEU A 141 -1.28 -12.19 1.60
N PHE A 142 -0.49 -13.09 1.03
CA PHE A 142 -0.93 -13.96 -0.06
C PHE A 142 -0.70 -15.43 0.30
N VAL A 143 -1.63 -16.28 -0.10
CA VAL A 143 -1.49 -17.73 -0.05
C VAL A 143 -1.73 -18.25 -1.46
N ASP A 144 -0.72 -18.88 -2.06
CA ASP A 144 -0.74 -19.37 -3.44
C ASP A 144 -1.22 -18.31 -4.46
N GLY A 145 -0.77 -17.07 -4.27
CA GLY A 145 -1.10 -15.94 -5.13
C GLY A 145 -2.45 -15.28 -4.83
N VAL A 146 -3.24 -15.83 -3.90
CA VAL A 146 -4.54 -15.27 -3.50
C VAL A 146 -4.37 -14.33 -2.31
N LEU A 147 -4.84 -13.10 -2.44
CA LEU A 147 -4.80 -12.09 -1.39
C LEU A 147 -5.71 -12.47 -0.21
N VAL A 148 -5.17 -12.40 0.99
CA VAL A 148 -5.93 -12.33 2.25
C VAL A 148 -6.08 -10.85 2.61
N PRO A 149 -7.24 -10.23 2.37
CA PRO A 149 -7.36 -8.78 2.40
C PRO A 149 -7.28 -8.20 3.81
N ASN A 150 -6.87 -6.94 3.89
CA ASN A 150 -6.90 -6.13 5.10
C ASN A 150 -6.09 -6.73 6.27
N THR A 151 -4.92 -7.27 6.01
CA THR A 151 -4.01 -7.68 7.09
C THR A 151 -3.29 -6.47 7.66
N GLU A 152 -3.32 -6.32 8.98
CA GLU A 152 -2.75 -5.18 9.70
C GLU A 152 -1.58 -5.63 10.58
N LEU A 153 -0.58 -6.30 9.97
CA LEU A 153 0.56 -6.88 10.71
C LEU A 153 1.47 -5.82 11.36
N GLY A 154 1.37 -4.56 10.95
CA GLY A 154 2.04 -3.44 11.61
C GLY A 154 1.56 -3.21 13.04
N HIS A 155 0.32 -3.63 13.35
CA HIS A 155 -0.28 -3.53 14.68
C HIS A 155 -0.05 -4.77 15.56
N LEU A 156 0.73 -5.76 15.10
CA LEU A 156 1.17 -6.85 15.97
C LEU A 156 1.88 -6.28 17.21
N GLU A 157 1.57 -6.84 18.38
CA GLU A 157 2.27 -6.45 19.60
C GLU A 157 3.71 -6.98 19.58
N LEU A 158 4.66 -6.08 19.73
CA LEU A 158 6.07 -6.38 19.85
C LEU A 158 6.64 -5.61 21.06
N ASP A 159 7.03 -6.33 22.12
CA ASP A 159 7.52 -5.76 23.38
C ASP A 159 6.54 -4.76 24.03
N GLY A 160 5.25 -5.08 24.04
CA GLY A 160 4.21 -4.24 24.64
C GLY A 160 3.83 -3.01 23.81
N HIS A 161 4.19 -2.97 22.53
CA HIS A 161 3.85 -1.87 21.61
C HIS A 161 3.46 -2.41 20.24
N ASP A 162 2.68 -1.65 19.49
CA ASP A 162 2.49 -1.90 18.05
C ASP A 162 3.85 -1.96 17.35
N ALA A 163 4.07 -2.97 16.52
CA ALA A 163 5.34 -3.18 15.83
C ALA A 163 5.77 -1.96 15.00
N GLU A 164 4.81 -1.28 14.36
CA GLU A 164 5.10 -0.07 13.56
C GLU A 164 5.69 1.07 14.39
N LYS A 165 5.31 1.21 15.68
CA LYS A 165 5.87 2.18 16.63
C LYS A 165 7.32 1.87 17.03
N ARG A 166 7.84 0.73 16.59
CA ARG A 166 9.21 0.27 16.87
C ARG A 166 10.06 0.11 15.60
N ALA A 167 9.44 -0.31 14.48
CA ALA A 167 10.16 -0.75 13.29
C ALA A 167 9.82 0.04 12.01
N SER A 168 8.88 1.00 12.01
CA SER A 168 8.59 1.81 10.82
C SER A 168 9.80 2.66 10.38
N SER A 169 9.79 3.10 9.11
CA SER A 169 10.80 4.02 8.60
C SER A 169 10.81 5.36 9.35
N LYS A 170 9.62 5.84 9.74
CA LYS A 170 9.49 7.06 10.54
C LYS A 170 10.23 6.93 11.87
N VAL A 171 10.14 5.80 12.56
CA VAL A 171 10.88 5.56 13.82
C VAL A 171 12.40 5.64 13.59
N ARG A 172 12.89 5.08 12.46
CA ARG A 172 14.31 5.22 12.11
C ARG A 172 14.71 6.70 11.98
N GLU A 173 13.89 7.49 11.30
CA GLU A 173 14.14 8.92 11.05
C GLU A 173 14.04 9.75 12.33
N ASP A 174 13.01 9.58 13.12
CA ASP A 174 12.76 10.31 14.36
C ASP A 174 13.85 10.07 15.42
N HIS A 175 14.54 8.93 15.36
CA HIS A 175 15.61 8.56 16.29
C HIS A 175 17.01 8.58 15.66
N ASP A 176 17.17 9.16 14.46
CA ASP A 176 18.44 9.26 13.73
C ASP A 176 19.22 7.92 13.66
N MET A 177 18.47 6.80 13.54
CA MET A 177 19.11 5.47 13.46
C MET A 177 19.81 5.29 12.11
N THR A 178 21.01 4.69 12.12
CA THR A 178 21.63 4.22 10.88
C THR A 178 20.80 3.11 10.25
N TRP A 179 20.97 2.88 8.96
CA TRP A 179 20.25 1.82 8.25
C TRP A 179 20.59 0.42 8.81
N GLU A 180 21.86 0.20 9.17
CA GLU A 180 22.35 -1.05 9.76
C GLU A 180 21.70 -1.31 11.12
N HIS A 181 21.72 -0.29 12.00
CA HIS A 181 21.14 -0.42 13.35
C HIS A 181 19.64 -0.68 13.30
N TRP A 182 18.92 0.06 12.45
CA TRP A 182 17.49 -0.12 12.26
C TRP A 182 17.17 -1.52 11.74
N ALA A 183 17.89 -2.00 10.72
CA ALA A 183 17.69 -3.33 10.15
C ALA A 183 17.96 -4.43 11.18
N ALA A 184 19.16 -4.42 11.81
CA ALA A 184 19.56 -5.48 12.73
C ALA A 184 18.70 -5.56 14.00
N HIS A 185 18.29 -4.40 14.56
CA HIS A 185 17.66 -4.37 15.89
C HIS A 185 16.15 -4.12 15.87
N ARG A 186 15.60 -3.61 14.77
CA ARG A 186 14.16 -3.31 14.65
C ARG A 186 13.48 -4.18 13.61
N VAL A 187 13.95 -4.13 12.37
CA VAL A 187 13.32 -4.87 11.27
C VAL A 187 13.50 -6.37 11.46
N SER A 188 14.71 -6.85 11.79
CA SER A 188 14.97 -8.28 12.03
C SER A 188 14.06 -8.84 13.11
N LYS A 189 13.90 -8.12 14.22
CA LYS A 189 13.02 -8.57 15.32
C LYS A 189 11.55 -8.64 14.88
N TYR A 190 11.07 -7.66 14.13
CA TYR A 190 9.72 -7.64 13.59
C TYR A 190 9.50 -8.78 12.59
N LEU A 191 10.40 -8.95 11.62
CA LEU A 191 10.31 -10.03 10.64
C LEU A 191 10.37 -11.42 11.29
N ALA A 192 11.22 -11.62 12.30
CA ALA A 192 11.29 -12.88 13.04
C ALA A 192 9.97 -13.20 13.75
N HIS A 193 9.28 -12.19 14.29
CA HIS A 193 7.97 -12.37 14.90
C HIS A 193 6.90 -12.75 13.85
N VAL A 194 6.87 -12.05 12.71
CA VAL A 194 5.97 -12.39 11.60
C VAL A 194 6.28 -13.78 11.03
N GLU A 195 7.56 -14.10 10.84
CA GLU A 195 7.98 -15.42 10.35
C GLU A 195 7.54 -16.56 11.29
N MET A 196 7.66 -16.35 12.60
CA MET A 196 7.21 -17.31 13.59
C MET A 196 5.70 -17.59 13.50
N LEU A 197 4.89 -16.57 13.17
CA LEU A 197 3.44 -16.68 13.11
C LEU A 197 2.92 -17.25 11.78
N PHE A 198 3.56 -16.91 10.64
CA PHE A 198 3.04 -17.18 9.31
C PHE A 198 3.91 -18.10 8.47
N SER A 199 5.17 -18.33 8.86
CA SER A 199 6.14 -19.15 8.12
C SER A 199 6.15 -18.85 6.61
N PRO A 200 6.33 -17.57 6.18
CA PRO A 200 6.30 -17.24 4.77
C PRO A 200 7.52 -17.79 4.03
N GLU A 201 7.37 -18.06 2.74
CA GLU A 201 8.47 -18.35 1.83
C GLU A 201 9.17 -17.08 1.37
N LEU A 202 8.43 -15.95 1.33
CA LEU A 202 8.95 -14.69 0.81
C LEU A 202 8.42 -13.48 1.58
N PHE A 203 9.34 -12.59 1.95
CA PHE A 203 9.02 -11.21 2.31
C PHE A 203 9.37 -10.25 1.17
N ILE A 204 8.42 -9.42 0.74
CA ILE A 204 8.64 -8.33 -0.20
C ILE A 204 8.66 -7.02 0.60
N ILE A 205 9.78 -6.30 0.56
CA ILE A 205 9.94 -5.06 1.32
C ILE A 205 9.64 -3.85 0.45
N GLY A 206 8.48 -3.25 0.69
CA GLY A 206 7.93 -2.09 -0.02
C GLY A 206 8.01 -0.78 0.75
N GLY A 207 7.26 0.21 0.27
CA GLY A 207 7.28 1.57 0.79
C GLY A 207 8.49 2.38 0.34
N GLY A 208 8.64 3.58 0.87
CA GLY A 208 9.70 4.52 0.48
C GLY A 208 11.12 4.00 0.67
N VAL A 209 11.31 3.06 1.60
CA VAL A 209 12.61 2.46 1.91
C VAL A 209 13.10 1.48 0.84
N SER A 210 12.22 0.92 0.00
CA SER A 210 12.59 -0.07 -1.02
C SER A 210 13.71 0.42 -1.95
N ARG A 211 13.71 1.73 -2.26
CA ARG A 211 14.79 2.38 -3.05
C ARG A 211 16.15 2.41 -2.35
N LYS A 212 16.19 2.16 -1.05
CA LYS A 212 17.39 2.11 -0.23
C LYS A 212 17.68 0.69 0.30
N ALA A 213 17.05 -0.32 -0.30
CA ALA A 213 17.15 -1.72 0.12
C ALA A 213 18.61 -2.18 0.31
N HIS A 214 19.51 -1.77 -0.59
CA HIS A 214 20.94 -2.08 -0.51
C HIS A 214 21.64 -1.58 0.79
N LYS A 215 21.03 -0.62 1.53
CA LYS A 215 21.59 -0.08 2.76
C LYS A 215 21.18 -0.86 4.01
N PHE A 216 20.09 -1.62 3.96
CA PHE A 216 19.53 -2.24 5.16
C PHE A 216 19.26 -3.75 5.01
N LEU A 217 18.85 -4.25 3.84
CA LEU A 217 18.58 -5.68 3.66
C LEU A 217 19.78 -6.57 4.04
N PRO A 218 21.04 -6.22 3.72
CA PRO A 218 22.20 -7.02 4.11
C PRO A 218 22.40 -7.15 5.62
N HIS A 219 21.75 -6.32 6.42
CA HIS A 219 21.85 -6.31 7.89
C HIS A 219 20.64 -6.93 8.59
N ILE A 220 19.70 -7.50 7.83
CA ILE A 220 18.60 -8.27 8.39
C ILE A 220 19.13 -9.67 8.70
N GLU A 221 18.95 -10.11 9.94
CA GLU A 221 19.52 -11.35 10.45
C GLU A 221 18.44 -12.26 11.06
N GLY A 222 18.70 -13.58 11.08
CA GLY A 222 17.87 -14.55 11.78
C GLY A 222 16.56 -14.92 11.08
N ILE A 223 16.36 -14.52 9.82
CA ILE A 223 15.19 -14.82 9.00
C ILE A 223 15.53 -15.94 8.02
N LYS A 224 14.66 -16.93 7.88
CA LYS A 224 14.81 -18.07 6.96
C LYS A 224 14.14 -17.81 5.62
N ALA A 225 13.02 -17.07 5.62
CA ALA A 225 12.33 -16.68 4.42
C ALA A 225 13.23 -15.86 3.50
N GLU A 226 13.03 -15.96 2.19
CA GLU A 226 13.66 -15.06 1.25
C GLU A 226 13.18 -13.62 1.47
N ILE A 227 14.07 -12.64 1.39
CA ILE A 227 13.72 -11.22 1.54
C ILE A 227 14.17 -10.47 0.29
N VAL A 228 13.23 -9.82 -0.40
CA VAL A 228 13.50 -9.05 -1.62
C VAL A 228 12.90 -7.66 -1.55
N PRO A 229 13.47 -6.65 -2.23
CA PRO A 229 12.84 -5.35 -2.36
C PRO A 229 11.70 -5.39 -3.38
N ALA A 230 10.64 -4.60 -3.12
CA ALA A 230 9.58 -4.33 -4.09
C ALA A 230 10.13 -3.66 -5.36
N GLN A 231 9.64 -4.08 -6.52
CA GLN A 231 10.12 -3.64 -7.84
C GLN A 231 9.34 -2.45 -8.39
N LEU A 232 8.01 -2.39 -8.19
CA LEU A 232 7.14 -1.33 -8.69
C LEU A 232 7.21 -0.03 -7.86
N GLN A 233 7.83 -0.10 -6.67
CA GLN A 233 8.11 1.05 -5.82
C GLN A 233 6.88 1.96 -5.60
N ASN A 234 7.00 3.25 -5.96
CA ASN A 234 5.94 4.25 -5.74
C ASN A 234 4.75 4.14 -6.71
N ASN A 235 4.80 3.25 -7.70
CA ASN A 235 3.72 3.02 -8.64
C ASN A 235 2.83 1.84 -8.23
N ALA A 236 3.29 1.00 -7.30
CA ALA A 236 2.62 -0.24 -6.91
C ALA A 236 1.15 -0.01 -6.49
N GLY A 237 0.86 0.98 -5.64
CA GLY A 237 -0.50 1.30 -5.22
C GLY A 237 -1.41 1.71 -6.40
N ILE A 238 -0.91 2.58 -7.30
CA ILE A 238 -1.66 3.02 -8.49
C ILE A 238 -1.94 1.83 -9.44
N VAL A 239 -0.93 0.99 -9.68
CA VAL A 239 -1.06 -0.19 -10.55
C VAL A 239 -2.03 -1.19 -9.94
N GLY A 240 -1.90 -1.51 -8.66
CA GLY A 240 -2.78 -2.45 -7.97
C GLY A 240 -4.23 -1.96 -7.87
N ALA A 241 -4.44 -0.66 -7.65
CA ALA A 241 -5.76 -0.06 -7.69
C ALA A 241 -6.44 -0.24 -9.06
N ALA A 242 -5.71 0.02 -10.15
CA ALA A 242 -6.21 -0.18 -11.51
C ALA A 242 -6.52 -1.66 -11.81
N MET A 243 -5.67 -2.58 -11.34
CA MET A 243 -5.88 -4.02 -11.50
C MET A 243 -7.17 -4.49 -10.85
N ARG A 244 -7.48 -3.99 -9.65
CA ARG A 244 -8.70 -4.39 -8.91
C ARG A 244 -9.98 -4.07 -9.67
N VAL A 245 -9.98 -3.02 -10.50
CA VAL A 245 -11.11 -2.70 -11.40
C VAL A 245 -11.30 -3.75 -12.48
N ALA A 246 -10.21 -4.28 -13.02
CA ALA A 246 -10.25 -5.24 -14.12
C ALA A 246 -10.74 -6.63 -13.70
N GLU A 247 -10.75 -6.94 -12.39
CA GLU A 247 -11.22 -8.22 -11.84
C GLU A 247 -12.75 -8.26 -11.64
N HIS A 248 -13.43 -7.13 -11.81
CA HIS A 248 -14.89 -6.95 -11.65
C HIS A 248 -15.55 -6.47 -12.92
#